data_7645c7d9531f286f1e526b528cb0c061
#
_entry.id   7645c7d9531f286f1e526b528cb0c061
#
_cell.length_a   1.000
_cell.length_b   1.000
_cell.length_c   1.000
_cell.angle_alpha   90.00
_cell.angle_beta   90.00
_cell.angle_gamma   90.00
#
_symmetry.space_group_name_H-M   'P 1'
#
loop_
_entity.id
_entity.type
_entity.pdbx_description
1 polymer ?
#
loop_
_entity_poly.entity_id
_entity_poly.type
_entity_poly.pdbx_seq_one_letter_code
_entity_poly.pdbx_strand_id
1 'polypeptide(L)'
;SNISSLIAAGNYNLATTLVTNMNERFANNNSFNTDIGFWDTSNVTTMIGMFSSASSFNQNIGAWDTSSVTTMRSMFALASAFNNGGSNTINNWDTSEVTDMNAMFYHTDAFNQNIGSWNTSKVTDMEYMFSITDAFNQNIGAWDTSNVTNMSFMFKTASVFNQNIGAWNTSSVTNMEGMFEGTGPGNYTVFNNGGSSSINNWDTSSVIFMRKMFYACNFNQNIGNWNTSSATNMTLMFNYAQNFNQDLSG
;
A
#
# COMPACT_ATOMS: atom_id res chain seq x y z
N SER A 1 -20.07 9.35 26.17
CA SER A 1 -19.32 8.37 26.93
C SER A 1 -18.93 7.23 26.04
N ASN A 2 -17.96 7.15 25.80
CA ASN A 2 -16.78 6.46 26.06
C ASN A 2 -16.70 5.08 25.42
N ILE A 3 -16.83 5.08 24.06
CA ILE A 3 -16.59 3.88 23.26
C ILE A 3 -15.23 3.27 23.61
N SER A 4 -14.22 4.09 23.93
CA SER A 4 -12.89 3.64 24.33
C SER A 4 -12.90 2.83 25.63
N SER A 5 -13.67 3.23 26.66
CA SER A 5 -13.75 2.47 27.91
C SER A 5 -14.57 1.18 27.76
N LEU A 6 -15.57 1.17 26.89
CA LEU A 6 -16.33 -0.04 26.59
C LEU A 6 -15.46 -1.06 25.83
N ILE A 7 -14.68 -0.61 24.84
CA ILE A 7 -13.72 -1.44 24.13
C ILE A 7 -12.66 -1.99 25.10
N ALA A 8 -12.11 -1.14 25.97
CA ALA A 8 -11.13 -1.58 26.98
C ALA A 8 -11.71 -2.61 27.96
N ALA A 9 -13.02 -2.57 28.21
CA ALA A 9 -13.75 -3.56 29.01
C ALA A 9 -14.17 -4.82 28.22
N GLY A 10 -13.77 -4.95 26.94
CA GLY A 10 -14.12 -6.09 26.07
C GLY A 10 -15.56 -6.07 25.56
N ASN A 11 -16.25 -4.95 25.62
CA ASN A 11 -17.59 -4.81 25.06
C ASN A 11 -17.52 -4.21 23.66
N TYR A 12 -17.76 -5.00 22.64
CA TYR A 12 -17.68 -4.62 21.21
C TYR A 12 -19.06 -4.46 20.54
N ASN A 13 -20.16 -4.81 21.20
CA ASN A 13 -21.51 -4.58 20.71
C ASN A 13 -21.94 -3.13 21.02
N LEU A 14 -21.45 -2.20 20.21
CA LEU A 14 -21.56 -0.77 20.44
C LEU A 14 -22.38 -0.08 19.34
N ALA A 15 -23.12 0.96 19.74
CA ALA A 15 -23.67 1.93 18.78
C ALA A 15 -22.56 2.87 18.31
N THR A 16 -22.09 2.72 17.07
CA THR A 16 -20.95 3.46 16.51
C THR A 16 -21.37 4.64 15.64
N THR A 17 -22.65 4.81 15.36
CA THR A 17 -23.23 5.82 14.44
C THR A 17 -22.72 7.25 14.65
N LEU A 18 -22.33 7.63 15.88
CA LEU A 18 -21.81 8.99 16.15
C LEU A 18 -20.29 9.06 16.20
N VAL A 19 -19.60 7.98 15.85
CA VAL A 19 -18.14 7.94 15.90
C VAL A 19 -17.57 8.50 14.60
N THR A 20 -16.76 9.54 14.73
CA THR A 20 -16.08 10.17 13.60
C THR A 20 -14.59 9.84 13.54
N ASN A 21 -14.01 9.35 14.62
CA ASN A 21 -12.58 9.05 14.73
C ASN A 21 -12.36 7.65 15.31
N MET A 22 -11.76 6.78 14.50
CA MET A 22 -11.42 5.40 14.85
C MET A 22 -9.89 5.18 14.99
N ASN A 23 -9.11 6.27 15.06
CA ASN A 23 -7.65 6.16 15.14
C ASN A 23 -7.23 5.27 16.32
N GLU A 24 -6.31 4.34 16.02
CA GLU A 24 -5.61 3.49 16.98
C GLU A 24 -6.53 2.68 17.94
N ARG A 25 -7.81 2.46 17.58
CA ARG A 25 -8.80 1.82 18.49
C ARG A 25 -8.38 0.44 18.97
N PHE A 26 -7.68 -0.31 18.13
CA PHE A 26 -7.18 -1.65 18.44
C PHE A 26 -5.66 -1.76 18.25
N ALA A 27 -4.97 -0.60 18.18
CA ALA A 27 -3.52 -0.60 18.00
C ALA A 27 -2.83 -1.35 19.15
N ASN A 28 -1.84 -2.17 18.78
CA ASN A 28 -1.07 -3.02 19.70
C ASN A 28 -1.91 -4.07 20.46
N ASN A 29 -3.17 -4.31 20.08
CA ASN A 29 -3.97 -5.38 20.65
C ASN A 29 -3.76 -6.69 19.86
N ASN A 30 -2.65 -7.37 20.14
CA ASN A 30 -2.19 -8.55 19.38
C ASN A 30 -3.16 -9.74 19.44
N SER A 31 -4.07 -9.80 20.42
CA SER A 31 -5.06 -10.86 20.56
C SER A 31 -6.44 -10.50 20.04
N PHE A 32 -6.64 -9.25 19.60
CA PHE A 32 -7.94 -8.80 19.10
C PHE A 32 -8.30 -9.49 17.78
N ASN A 33 -9.41 -10.21 17.77
CA ASN A 33 -9.99 -10.81 16.56
C ASN A 33 -11.52 -10.99 16.70
N THR A 34 -12.18 -10.05 17.37
CA THR A 34 -13.64 -10.06 17.53
C THR A 34 -14.30 -9.51 16.27
N ASP A 35 -15.42 -10.12 15.86
CA ASP A 35 -16.24 -9.61 14.77
C ASP A 35 -16.83 -8.24 15.11
N ILE A 36 -16.53 -7.26 14.29
CA ILE A 36 -17.00 -5.88 14.35
C ILE A 36 -17.51 -5.41 12.97
N GLY A 37 -17.73 -6.34 12.05
CA GLY A 37 -18.20 -6.05 10.70
C GLY A 37 -19.58 -5.36 10.65
N PHE A 38 -20.36 -5.49 11.71
CA PHE A 38 -21.67 -4.84 11.87
C PHE A 38 -21.63 -3.39 12.37
N TRP A 39 -20.45 -2.84 12.65
CA TRP A 39 -20.34 -1.46 13.10
C TRP A 39 -20.79 -0.48 12.02
N ASP A 40 -21.54 0.53 12.41
CA ASP A 40 -21.87 1.67 11.56
C ASP A 40 -20.68 2.63 11.54
N THR A 41 -20.05 2.75 10.37
CA THR A 41 -18.86 3.58 10.14
C THR A 41 -19.14 4.80 9.25
N SER A 42 -20.40 5.05 8.90
CA SER A 42 -20.83 6.08 7.93
C SER A 42 -20.35 7.50 8.26
N ASN A 43 -20.14 7.82 9.54
CA ASN A 43 -19.65 9.12 9.98
C ASN A 43 -18.13 9.13 10.28
N VAL A 44 -17.42 8.03 10.05
CA VAL A 44 -15.98 7.96 10.36
C VAL A 44 -15.18 8.69 9.27
N THR A 45 -14.37 9.64 9.70
CA THR A 45 -13.52 10.43 8.80
C THR A 45 -12.05 10.03 8.84
N THR A 46 -11.62 9.31 9.88
CA THR A 46 -10.22 8.91 10.04
C THR A 46 -10.08 7.55 10.73
N MET A 47 -9.21 6.70 10.16
CA MET A 47 -8.93 5.34 10.64
C MET A 47 -7.41 5.10 10.82
N ILE A 48 -6.64 6.16 11.12
CA ILE A 48 -5.18 6.07 11.26
C ILE A 48 -4.82 4.99 12.29
N GLY A 49 -3.99 4.03 11.87
CA GLY A 49 -3.45 2.99 12.75
C GLY A 49 -4.49 2.13 13.48
N MET A 50 -5.76 2.08 13.01
CA MET A 50 -6.86 1.47 13.76
C MET A 50 -6.55 0.06 14.26
N PHE A 51 -5.87 -0.75 13.43
CA PHE A 51 -5.44 -2.12 13.74
C PHE A 51 -3.92 -2.29 13.70
N SER A 52 -3.18 -1.19 13.83
CA SER A 52 -1.71 -1.26 13.81
C SER A 52 -1.20 -2.22 14.89
N SER A 53 -0.39 -3.20 14.48
CA SER A 53 0.12 -4.29 15.35
C SER A 53 -0.97 -5.19 15.99
N ALA A 54 -2.21 -5.17 15.50
CA ALA A 54 -3.23 -6.14 15.91
C ALA A 54 -3.02 -7.46 15.15
N SER A 55 -1.97 -8.20 15.48
CA SER A 55 -1.42 -9.29 14.67
C SER A 55 -2.36 -10.49 14.48
N SER A 56 -3.39 -10.66 15.34
CA SER A 56 -4.40 -11.71 15.18
C SER A 56 -5.66 -11.25 14.42
N PHE A 57 -5.82 -9.95 14.15
CA PHE A 57 -7.05 -9.44 13.54
C PHE A 57 -7.22 -9.92 12.10
N ASN A 58 -8.32 -10.63 11.83
CA ASN A 58 -8.67 -11.09 10.49
C ASN A 58 -10.19 -11.25 10.32
N GLN A 59 -10.99 -10.28 10.76
CA GLN A 59 -12.44 -10.32 10.54
C GLN A 59 -12.83 -9.63 9.23
N ASN A 60 -13.99 -10.03 8.68
CA ASN A 60 -14.57 -9.39 7.51
C ASN A 60 -15.18 -8.04 7.88
N ILE A 61 -14.61 -6.96 7.38
CA ILE A 61 -15.05 -5.58 7.56
C ILE A 61 -15.45 -4.91 6.24
N GLY A 62 -15.65 -5.71 5.21
CA GLY A 62 -16.00 -5.21 3.87
C GLY A 62 -17.39 -4.55 3.75
N ALA A 63 -18.24 -4.68 4.78
CA ALA A 63 -19.53 -4.01 4.86
C ALA A 63 -19.46 -2.58 5.42
N TRP A 64 -18.28 -2.14 5.90
CA TRP A 64 -18.13 -0.80 6.43
C TRP A 64 -18.34 0.27 5.36
N ASP A 65 -19.05 1.32 5.73
CA ASP A 65 -19.14 2.55 4.92
C ASP A 65 -17.88 3.37 5.15
N THR A 66 -17.08 3.53 4.10
CA THR A 66 -15.82 4.28 4.15
C THR A 66 -15.88 5.60 3.35
N SER A 67 -17.06 5.96 2.85
CA SER A 67 -17.26 7.10 1.95
C SER A 67 -16.86 8.46 2.54
N SER A 68 -16.80 8.58 3.88
CA SER A 68 -16.38 9.80 4.57
C SER A 68 -14.91 9.77 5.01
N VAL A 69 -14.19 8.64 4.80
CA VAL A 69 -12.82 8.47 5.31
C VAL A 69 -11.82 9.21 4.43
N THR A 70 -11.02 10.09 5.04
CA THR A 70 -10.00 10.88 4.33
C THR A 70 -8.58 10.35 4.49
N THR A 71 -8.30 9.53 5.51
CA THR A 71 -7.00 8.92 5.73
C THR A 71 -7.12 7.51 6.32
N MET A 72 -6.37 6.58 5.73
CA MET A 72 -6.22 5.19 6.17
C MET A 72 -4.77 4.86 6.52
N ARG A 73 -3.97 5.89 6.84
CA ARG A 73 -2.56 5.75 7.17
C ARG A 73 -2.34 4.68 8.23
N SER A 74 -1.44 3.72 7.93
CA SER A 74 -1.03 2.63 8.82
C SER A 74 -2.17 1.77 9.37
N MET A 75 -3.37 1.79 8.74
CA MET A 75 -4.58 1.17 9.31
C MET A 75 -4.37 -0.29 9.72
N PHE A 76 -3.64 -1.06 8.91
CA PHE A 76 -3.33 -2.48 9.17
C PHE A 76 -1.82 -2.74 9.30
N ALA A 77 -1.02 -1.71 9.54
CA ALA A 77 0.43 -1.89 9.67
C ALA A 77 0.75 -2.93 10.76
N LEU A 78 1.56 -3.94 10.41
CA LEU A 78 1.94 -5.04 11.32
C LEU A 78 0.75 -5.94 11.78
N ALA A 79 -0.41 -5.84 11.14
CA ALA A 79 -1.54 -6.75 11.35
C ALA A 79 -1.35 -8.02 10.49
N SER A 80 -0.36 -8.84 10.82
CA SER A 80 0.18 -9.89 9.96
C SER A 80 -0.83 -10.94 9.50
N ALA A 81 -1.89 -11.21 10.28
CA ALA A 81 -2.95 -12.15 9.91
C ALA A 81 -4.06 -11.54 9.05
N PHE A 82 -4.11 -10.20 8.88
CA PHE A 82 -5.24 -9.56 8.24
C PHE A 82 -5.34 -9.90 6.74
N ASN A 83 -6.48 -10.46 6.36
CA ASN A 83 -6.87 -10.74 4.98
C ASN A 83 -8.40 -10.66 4.81
N ASN A 84 -9.05 -9.75 5.55
CA ASN A 84 -10.49 -9.50 5.53
C ASN A 84 -11.34 -10.78 5.70
N GLY A 85 -10.91 -11.70 6.59
CA GLY A 85 -11.57 -12.99 6.77
C GLY A 85 -11.57 -13.88 5.52
N GLY A 86 -10.71 -13.62 4.54
CA GLY A 86 -10.67 -14.29 3.24
C GLY A 86 -11.73 -13.79 2.25
N SER A 87 -12.43 -12.68 2.55
CA SER A 87 -13.53 -12.15 1.73
C SER A 87 -13.08 -10.98 0.85
N ASN A 88 -13.45 -11.01 -0.44
CA ASN A 88 -13.18 -9.93 -1.40
C ASN A 88 -14.03 -8.67 -1.18
N THR A 89 -14.88 -8.62 -0.16
CA THR A 89 -15.81 -7.50 0.07
C THR A 89 -15.12 -6.18 0.41
N ILE A 90 -13.84 -6.21 0.83
CA ILE A 90 -13.04 -4.99 1.02
C ILE A 90 -12.89 -4.18 -0.28
N ASN A 91 -13.04 -4.82 -1.45
CA ASN A 91 -13.04 -4.17 -2.75
C ASN A 91 -14.23 -3.19 -2.94
N ASN A 92 -15.27 -3.31 -2.11
CA ASN A 92 -16.45 -2.45 -2.16
C ASN A 92 -16.28 -1.15 -1.37
N TRP A 93 -15.17 -0.98 -0.65
CA TRP A 93 -14.93 0.25 0.07
C TRP A 93 -14.89 1.45 -0.88
N ASP A 94 -15.63 2.49 -0.53
CA ASP A 94 -15.51 3.80 -1.20
C ASP A 94 -14.27 4.52 -0.65
N THR A 95 -13.27 4.66 -1.50
CA THR A 95 -12.01 5.33 -1.15
C THR A 95 -11.86 6.69 -1.83
N SER A 96 -12.96 7.23 -2.39
CA SER A 96 -12.93 8.44 -3.21
C SER A 96 -12.53 9.71 -2.45
N GLU A 97 -12.64 9.71 -1.12
CA GLU A 97 -12.21 10.84 -0.28
C GLU A 97 -10.82 10.62 0.36
N VAL A 98 -10.21 9.44 0.18
CA VAL A 98 -8.92 9.12 0.81
C VAL A 98 -7.78 9.84 0.11
N THR A 99 -6.98 10.57 0.90
CA THR A 99 -5.80 11.31 0.41
C THR A 99 -4.48 10.71 0.86
N ASP A 100 -4.48 9.88 1.92
CA ASP A 100 -3.28 9.31 2.54
C ASP A 100 -3.48 7.81 2.82
N MET A 101 -2.68 6.97 2.12
CA MET A 101 -2.62 5.51 2.29
C MET A 101 -1.22 5.05 2.75
N ASN A 102 -0.40 5.98 3.31
CA ASN A 102 0.94 5.68 3.78
C ASN A 102 0.93 4.48 4.74
N ALA A 103 1.77 3.48 4.46
CA ALA A 103 1.95 2.28 5.28
C ALA A 103 0.67 1.48 5.60
N MET A 104 -0.43 1.64 4.80
CA MET A 104 -1.73 1.04 5.14
C MET A 104 -1.65 -0.46 5.38
N PHE A 105 -0.88 -1.19 4.58
CA PHE A 105 -0.65 -2.63 4.69
C PHE A 105 0.82 -2.99 4.96
N TYR A 106 1.58 -2.06 5.57
CA TYR A 106 2.98 -2.32 5.92
C TYR A 106 3.09 -3.57 6.81
N HIS A 107 3.89 -4.57 6.36
CA HIS A 107 4.08 -5.83 7.07
C HIS A 107 2.74 -6.51 7.45
N THR A 108 1.80 -6.54 6.49
CA THR A 108 0.53 -7.26 6.59
C THR A 108 0.62 -8.52 5.74
N ASP A 109 1.34 -9.53 6.23
CA ASP A 109 1.91 -10.63 5.46
C ASP A 109 0.86 -11.49 4.74
N ALA A 110 -0.32 -11.68 5.36
CA ALA A 110 -1.39 -12.49 4.79
C ALA A 110 -2.27 -11.77 3.78
N PHE A 111 -2.15 -10.43 3.64
CA PHE A 111 -3.08 -9.65 2.82
C PHE A 111 -2.91 -9.92 1.33
N ASN A 112 -3.96 -10.43 0.69
CA ASN A 112 -4.02 -10.64 -0.76
C ASN A 112 -5.45 -10.51 -1.31
N GLN A 113 -6.25 -9.56 -0.79
CA GLN A 113 -7.60 -9.33 -1.32
C GLN A 113 -7.57 -8.40 -2.53
N ASN A 114 -8.52 -8.60 -3.45
CA ASN A 114 -8.72 -7.67 -4.55
C ASN A 114 -9.12 -6.29 -4.03
N ILE A 115 -8.42 -5.26 -4.47
CA ILE A 115 -8.64 -3.84 -4.19
C ILE A 115 -8.53 -3.00 -5.48
N GLY A 116 -8.62 -3.66 -6.62
CA GLY A 116 -8.42 -3.02 -7.94
C GLY A 116 -9.48 -1.99 -8.31
N SER A 117 -10.67 -2.02 -7.67
CA SER A 117 -11.73 -1.02 -7.90
C SER A 117 -11.66 0.20 -6.99
N TRP A 118 -10.70 0.26 -6.07
CA TRP A 118 -10.55 1.44 -5.21
C TRP A 118 -10.29 2.70 -6.04
N ASN A 119 -10.98 3.78 -5.70
CA ASN A 119 -10.74 5.09 -6.28
C ASN A 119 -9.56 5.76 -5.57
N THR A 120 -8.43 5.85 -6.27
CA THR A 120 -7.18 6.43 -5.73
C THR A 120 -6.91 7.85 -6.24
N SER A 121 -7.86 8.44 -6.95
CA SER A 121 -7.65 9.73 -7.64
C SER A 121 -7.31 10.92 -6.74
N LYS A 122 -7.60 10.85 -5.43
CA LYS A 122 -7.22 11.88 -4.46
C LYS A 122 -5.98 11.52 -3.63
N VAL A 123 -5.45 10.30 -3.77
CA VAL A 123 -4.32 9.86 -2.96
C VAL A 123 -3.04 10.58 -3.38
N THR A 124 -2.34 11.14 -2.41
CA THR A 124 -1.07 11.86 -2.61
C THR A 124 0.14 11.12 -2.04
N ASP A 125 -0.06 10.24 -1.06
CA ASP A 125 1.00 9.49 -0.39
C ASP A 125 0.66 7.99 -0.33
N MET A 126 1.55 7.16 -0.94
CA MET A 126 1.51 5.71 -0.92
C MET A 126 2.80 5.10 -0.37
N GLU A 127 3.60 5.90 0.38
CA GLU A 127 4.85 5.44 0.96
C GLU A 127 4.63 4.20 1.83
N TYR A 128 5.47 3.17 1.67
CA TYR A 128 5.41 1.89 2.41
C TYR A 128 4.09 1.11 2.30
N MET A 129 3.14 1.47 1.42
CA MET A 129 1.77 0.90 1.46
C MET A 129 1.72 -0.62 1.46
N PHE A 130 2.57 -1.30 0.70
CA PHE A 130 2.69 -2.76 0.63
C PHE A 130 4.09 -3.27 0.96
N SER A 131 4.87 -2.47 1.68
CA SER A 131 6.22 -2.89 2.07
C SER A 131 6.15 -4.08 3.03
N ILE A 132 6.96 -5.11 2.76
CA ILE A 132 6.98 -6.36 3.55
C ILE A 132 5.60 -7.05 3.57
N THR A 133 4.85 -7.02 2.47
CA THR A 133 3.56 -7.70 2.33
C THR A 133 3.77 -8.94 1.44
N ASP A 134 3.99 -10.09 2.06
CA ASP A 134 4.53 -11.28 1.38
C ASP A 134 3.52 -11.99 0.45
N ALA A 135 2.22 -11.85 0.70
CA ALA A 135 1.19 -12.52 -0.11
C ALA A 135 0.60 -11.64 -1.22
N PHE A 136 0.78 -10.31 -1.17
CA PHE A 136 0.05 -9.40 -2.05
C PHE A 136 0.53 -9.46 -3.49
N ASN A 137 -0.37 -9.86 -4.40
CA ASN A 137 -0.13 -9.86 -5.85
C ASN A 137 -1.42 -9.60 -6.65
N GLN A 138 -2.27 -8.68 -6.19
CA GLN A 138 -3.51 -8.34 -6.89
C GLN A 138 -3.30 -7.27 -7.95
N ASN A 139 -4.14 -7.31 -9.00
CA ASN A 139 -4.08 -6.32 -10.08
C ASN A 139 -4.59 -4.95 -9.60
N ILE A 140 -3.69 -3.98 -9.56
CA ILE A 140 -3.92 -2.58 -9.21
C ILE A 140 -3.51 -1.64 -10.36
N GLY A 141 -3.33 -2.17 -11.55
CA GLY A 141 -2.89 -1.41 -12.73
C GLY A 141 -3.88 -0.33 -13.19
N ALA A 142 -5.15 -0.40 -12.76
CA ALA A 142 -6.19 0.58 -13.09
C ALA A 142 -6.27 1.75 -12.10
N TRP A 143 -5.46 1.77 -11.04
CA TRP A 143 -5.47 2.89 -10.09
C TRP A 143 -5.07 4.20 -10.75
N ASP A 144 -5.79 5.27 -10.42
CA ASP A 144 -5.41 6.63 -10.78
C ASP A 144 -4.34 7.15 -9.81
N THR A 145 -3.13 7.30 -10.31
CA THR A 145 -1.98 7.75 -9.54
C THR A 145 -1.56 9.20 -9.87
N SER A 146 -2.39 9.93 -10.61
CA SER A 146 -2.05 11.25 -11.14
C SER A 146 -1.72 12.30 -10.08
N ASN A 147 -2.25 12.15 -8.87
CA ASN A 147 -1.99 13.04 -7.74
C ASN A 147 -0.93 12.49 -6.75
N VAL A 148 -0.43 11.28 -6.97
CA VAL A 148 0.56 10.68 -6.05
C VAL A 148 1.92 11.37 -6.23
N THR A 149 2.46 11.87 -5.12
CA THR A 149 3.78 12.53 -5.09
C THR A 149 4.87 11.65 -4.46
N ASN A 150 4.48 10.70 -3.60
CA ASN A 150 5.41 9.83 -2.87
C ASN A 150 5.01 8.35 -3.02
N MET A 151 5.89 7.57 -3.65
CA MET A 151 5.80 6.12 -3.80
C MET A 151 7.01 5.41 -3.19
N SER A 152 7.78 6.10 -2.32
CA SER A 152 8.98 5.51 -1.72
C SER A 152 8.65 4.25 -0.94
N PHE A 153 9.45 3.21 -1.14
CA PHE A 153 9.34 1.92 -0.45
C PHE A 153 7.99 1.19 -0.60
N MET A 154 7.12 1.60 -1.55
CA MET A 154 5.74 1.10 -1.67
C MET A 154 5.66 -0.42 -1.74
N PHE A 155 6.57 -1.08 -2.46
CA PHE A 155 6.65 -2.54 -2.61
C PHE A 155 8.00 -3.09 -2.11
N LYS A 156 8.66 -2.37 -1.20
CA LYS A 156 9.92 -2.85 -0.63
C LYS A 156 9.71 -4.21 0.01
N THR A 157 10.51 -5.19 -0.40
CA THR A 157 10.42 -6.59 0.04
C THR A 157 9.05 -7.26 -0.11
N ALA A 158 8.18 -6.72 -0.99
CA ALA A 158 6.96 -7.41 -1.42
C ALA A 158 7.34 -8.60 -2.31
N SER A 159 7.52 -9.76 -1.68
CA SER A 159 8.26 -10.90 -2.25
C SER A 159 7.63 -11.52 -3.49
N VAL A 160 6.29 -11.39 -3.65
CA VAL A 160 5.54 -12.00 -4.77
C VAL A 160 4.90 -10.99 -5.73
N PHE A 161 4.94 -9.69 -5.41
CA PHE A 161 4.27 -8.67 -6.23
C PHE A 161 4.93 -8.55 -7.60
N ASN A 162 4.17 -8.83 -8.66
CA ASN A 162 4.63 -8.72 -10.04
C ASN A 162 3.49 -8.39 -11.03
N GLN A 163 2.64 -7.44 -10.69
CA GLN A 163 1.56 -7.00 -11.58
C GLN A 163 2.02 -5.91 -12.55
N ASN A 164 1.32 -5.78 -13.67
CA ASN A 164 1.55 -4.70 -14.62
C ASN A 164 0.96 -3.39 -14.09
N ILE A 165 1.82 -2.44 -13.78
CA ILE A 165 1.49 -1.09 -13.29
C ILE A 165 2.00 0.01 -14.26
N GLY A 166 2.36 -0.38 -15.47
CA GLY A 166 2.89 0.55 -16.47
C GLY A 166 1.89 1.58 -17.01
N ALA A 167 0.59 1.44 -16.68
CA ALA A 167 -0.44 2.44 -17.01
C ALA A 167 -0.55 3.56 -15.96
N TRP A 168 0.15 3.47 -14.83
CA TRP A 168 0.12 4.50 -13.81
C TRP A 168 0.65 5.85 -14.34
N ASN A 169 -0.04 6.92 -14.01
CA ASN A 169 0.45 8.28 -14.26
C ASN A 169 1.43 8.69 -13.16
N THR A 170 2.71 8.79 -13.50
CA THR A 170 3.79 9.11 -12.56
C THR A 170 4.28 10.55 -12.65
N SER A 171 3.63 11.41 -13.45
CA SER A 171 4.10 12.77 -13.72
C SER A 171 4.20 13.67 -12.48
N SER A 172 3.42 13.39 -11.43
CA SER A 172 3.48 14.13 -10.15
C SER A 172 4.46 13.52 -9.14
N VAL A 173 5.01 12.33 -9.41
CA VAL A 173 5.83 11.61 -8.43
C VAL A 173 7.22 12.26 -8.33
N THR A 174 7.60 12.58 -7.10
CA THR A 174 8.93 13.15 -6.80
C THR A 174 9.85 12.16 -6.08
N ASN A 175 9.29 11.14 -5.44
CA ASN A 175 10.06 10.18 -4.66
C ASN A 175 9.65 8.73 -5.01
N MET A 176 10.62 7.96 -5.57
CA MET A 176 10.54 6.53 -5.86
C MET A 176 11.65 5.75 -5.14
N GLU A 177 12.24 6.31 -4.06
CA GLU A 177 13.30 5.64 -3.31
C GLU A 177 12.86 4.25 -2.85
N GLY A 178 13.66 3.23 -3.15
CA GLY A 178 13.45 1.86 -2.69
C GLY A 178 12.12 1.23 -3.09
N MET A 179 11.40 1.76 -4.11
CA MET A 179 10.04 1.34 -4.43
C MET A 179 9.89 -0.18 -4.59
N PHE A 180 10.91 -0.86 -5.15
CA PHE A 180 10.95 -2.32 -5.34
C PHE A 180 12.17 -2.97 -4.68
N GLU A 181 12.74 -2.32 -3.66
CA GLU A 181 13.94 -2.77 -2.96
C GLU A 181 13.75 -4.17 -2.35
N GLY A 182 14.64 -5.11 -2.67
CA GLY A 182 14.79 -6.38 -1.96
C GLY A 182 15.71 -6.24 -0.75
N THR A 183 15.93 -7.33 0.00
CA THR A 183 16.77 -7.28 1.21
C THR A 183 18.26 -7.46 0.94
N GLY A 184 18.64 -7.92 -0.26
CA GLY A 184 20.04 -8.12 -0.65
C GLY A 184 20.29 -9.44 -1.36
N PRO A 185 21.54 -9.87 -1.49
CA PRO A 185 21.90 -11.09 -2.21
C PRO A 185 21.14 -12.30 -1.69
N GLY A 186 20.50 -13.03 -2.60
CA GLY A 186 19.71 -14.23 -2.27
C GLY A 186 18.24 -13.97 -1.88
N ASN A 187 17.85 -12.73 -1.61
CA ASN A 187 16.46 -12.36 -1.29
C ASN A 187 15.99 -11.25 -2.21
N TYR A 188 15.69 -11.62 -3.43
CA TYR A 188 15.29 -10.71 -4.51
C TYR A 188 13.77 -10.53 -4.52
N THR A 189 13.29 -9.29 -4.76
CA THR A 189 11.91 -9.10 -5.18
C THR A 189 11.73 -9.61 -6.60
N VAL A 190 10.54 -10.13 -6.91
CA VAL A 190 10.24 -10.72 -8.23
C VAL A 190 9.69 -9.70 -9.23
N PHE A 191 9.56 -8.46 -8.83
CA PHE A 191 8.93 -7.43 -9.65
C PHE A 191 9.62 -7.28 -11.00
N ASN A 192 8.84 -7.42 -12.08
CA ASN A 192 9.24 -7.24 -13.47
C ASN A 192 8.07 -6.70 -14.31
N ASN A 193 7.19 -5.90 -13.71
CA ASN A 193 6.00 -5.30 -14.33
C ASN A 193 5.11 -6.32 -15.06
N GLY A 194 4.92 -7.51 -14.49
CA GLY A 194 4.18 -8.60 -15.13
C GLY A 194 4.79 -9.06 -16.47
N GLY A 195 6.05 -8.75 -16.73
CA GLY A 195 6.71 -9.00 -18.02
C GLY A 195 6.39 -7.96 -19.10
N SER A 196 5.67 -6.88 -18.79
CA SER A 196 5.25 -5.84 -19.73
C SER A 196 6.28 -4.71 -19.83
N SER A 197 6.58 -4.29 -21.07
CA SER A 197 7.44 -3.12 -21.34
C SER A 197 6.74 -1.77 -21.07
N SER A 198 5.47 -1.76 -20.69
CA SER A 198 4.69 -0.52 -20.50
C SER A 198 5.23 0.40 -19.41
N ILE A 199 6.06 -0.09 -18.49
CA ILE A 199 6.74 0.73 -17.48
C ILE A 199 7.66 1.79 -18.11
N ASN A 200 8.10 1.57 -19.35
CA ASN A 200 8.88 2.54 -20.12
C ASN A 200 8.10 3.85 -20.44
N ASN A 201 6.76 3.83 -20.26
CA ASN A 201 5.90 4.99 -20.47
C ASN A 201 5.77 5.88 -19.24
N TRP A 202 6.35 5.49 -18.09
CA TRP A 202 6.31 6.33 -16.91
C TRP A 202 7.01 7.66 -17.16
N ASP A 203 6.32 8.75 -16.82
CA ASP A 203 6.94 10.06 -16.79
C ASP A 203 7.73 10.21 -15.48
N THR A 204 9.05 10.22 -15.62
CA THR A 204 9.98 10.35 -14.49
C THR A 204 10.62 11.73 -14.39
N SER A 205 10.15 12.70 -15.19
CA SER A 205 10.76 14.04 -15.28
C SER A 205 10.73 14.83 -13.97
N SER A 206 9.77 14.53 -13.08
CA SER A 206 9.65 15.16 -11.75
C SER A 206 10.38 14.39 -10.63
N VAL A 207 10.89 13.19 -10.91
CA VAL A 207 11.44 12.32 -9.86
C VAL A 207 12.81 12.79 -9.41
N ILE A 208 12.95 13.07 -8.10
CA ILE A 208 14.18 13.56 -7.47
C ILE A 208 14.96 12.41 -6.82
N PHE A 209 14.27 11.45 -6.21
CA PHE A 209 14.88 10.35 -5.46
C PHE A 209 14.54 9.00 -6.08
N MET A 210 15.56 8.26 -6.57
CA MET A 210 15.49 6.90 -7.12
C MET A 210 16.49 5.95 -6.45
N ARG A 211 17.06 6.37 -5.29
CA ARG A 211 18.01 5.54 -4.55
C ARG A 211 17.43 4.15 -4.31
N LYS A 212 18.20 3.09 -4.64
CA LYS A 212 17.82 1.69 -4.42
C LYS A 212 16.49 1.23 -5.06
N MET A 213 15.93 1.95 -6.04
CA MET A 213 14.60 1.65 -6.58
C MET A 213 14.42 0.19 -7.01
N PHE A 214 15.45 -0.42 -7.61
CA PHE A 214 15.49 -1.83 -8.03
C PHE A 214 16.64 -2.61 -7.35
N TYR A 215 17.07 -2.18 -6.16
CA TYR A 215 18.10 -2.89 -5.41
C TYR A 215 17.65 -4.32 -5.10
N ALA A 216 18.49 -5.32 -5.43
CA ALA A 216 18.14 -6.73 -5.26
C ALA A 216 16.76 -7.10 -5.81
N CYS A 217 16.44 -6.63 -7.02
CA CYS A 217 15.18 -6.86 -7.72
C CYS A 217 15.43 -7.63 -9.03
N ASN A 218 14.50 -8.52 -9.42
CA ASN A 218 14.57 -9.28 -10.67
C ASN A 218 14.12 -8.48 -11.91
N PHE A 219 14.04 -7.16 -11.78
CA PHE A 219 13.59 -6.26 -12.83
C PHE A 219 14.48 -6.30 -14.07
N ASN A 220 13.88 -6.45 -15.27
CA ASN A 220 14.58 -6.42 -16.55
C ASN A 220 13.68 -5.89 -17.68
N GLN A 221 12.93 -4.81 -17.46
CA GLN A 221 12.18 -4.15 -18.53
C GLN A 221 12.95 -2.93 -19.05
N ASN A 222 12.71 -2.59 -20.33
CA ASN A 222 13.24 -1.37 -20.92
C ASN A 222 12.70 -0.14 -20.18
N ILE A 223 13.58 0.80 -19.87
CA ILE A 223 13.32 2.11 -19.24
C ILE A 223 14.12 3.23 -19.94
N GLY A 224 14.54 3.01 -21.18
CA GLY A 224 15.34 3.98 -21.95
C GLY A 224 14.63 5.31 -22.22
N ASN A 225 13.29 5.39 -22.08
CA ASN A 225 12.55 6.64 -22.21
C ASN A 225 12.47 7.46 -20.92
N TRP A 226 12.98 6.94 -19.80
CA TRP A 226 12.89 7.67 -18.54
C TRP A 226 13.74 8.93 -18.56
N ASN A 227 13.11 10.05 -18.22
CA ASN A 227 13.82 11.32 -18.04
C ASN A 227 14.35 11.43 -16.62
N THR A 228 15.66 11.33 -16.46
CA THR A 228 16.35 11.39 -15.15
C THR A 228 16.96 12.75 -14.85
N SER A 229 16.63 13.79 -15.62
CA SER A 229 17.27 15.11 -15.49
C SER A 229 17.02 15.80 -14.13
N SER A 230 15.94 15.48 -13.44
CA SER A 230 15.64 15.98 -12.09
C SER A 230 16.21 15.10 -10.98
N ALA A 231 16.71 13.92 -11.30
CA ALA A 231 17.15 12.96 -10.29
C ALA A 231 18.47 13.40 -9.64
N THR A 232 18.44 13.62 -8.33
CA THR A 232 19.62 14.00 -7.54
C THR A 232 20.27 12.83 -6.81
N ASN A 233 19.53 11.72 -6.67
CA ASN A 233 20.03 10.52 -5.98
C ASN A 233 19.53 9.24 -6.65
N MET A 234 20.43 8.53 -7.33
CA MET A 234 20.23 7.20 -7.90
C MET A 234 21.18 6.15 -7.31
N THR A 235 21.72 6.43 -6.12
CA THR A 235 22.69 5.56 -5.45
C THR A 235 22.13 4.15 -5.30
N LEU A 236 22.89 3.12 -5.72
CA LEU A 236 22.56 1.71 -5.62
C LEU A 236 21.26 1.29 -6.36
N MET A 237 20.77 2.09 -7.33
CA MET A 237 19.49 1.86 -8.01
C MET A 237 19.33 0.43 -8.54
N PHE A 238 20.38 -0.15 -9.14
CA PHE A 238 20.42 -1.52 -9.69
C PHE A 238 21.41 -2.42 -8.98
N ASN A 239 21.89 -2.05 -7.78
CA ASN A 239 22.85 -2.88 -7.06
C ASN A 239 22.19 -4.24 -6.73
N TYR A 240 22.88 -5.35 -7.03
CA TYR A 240 22.35 -6.71 -6.97
C TYR A 240 21.15 -7.02 -7.89
N ALA A 241 20.77 -6.16 -8.82
CA ALA A 241 19.75 -6.45 -9.84
C ALA A 241 20.36 -7.34 -10.95
N GLN A 242 20.58 -8.62 -10.64
CA GLN A 242 21.39 -9.56 -11.45
C GLN A 242 20.82 -9.80 -12.86
N ASN A 243 19.52 -9.63 -13.05
CA ASN A 243 18.85 -9.86 -14.34
C ASN A 243 18.82 -8.61 -15.22
N PHE A 244 19.12 -7.43 -14.69
CA PHE A 244 19.02 -6.19 -15.42
C PHE A 244 20.14 -6.07 -16.46
N ASN A 245 19.77 -6.06 -17.74
CA ASN A 245 20.70 -5.96 -18.87
C ASN A 245 20.20 -5.04 -20.01
N GLN A 246 19.32 -4.09 -19.70
CA GLN A 246 18.76 -3.17 -20.68
C GLN A 246 19.73 -2.06 -21.05
N ASP A 247 19.63 -1.57 -22.29
CA ASP A 247 20.38 -0.41 -22.76
C ASP A 247 19.83 0.89 -22.12
N LEU A 248 20.70 1.68 -21.52
CA LEU A 248 20.40 2.97 -20.91
C LEU A 248 21.13 4.13 -21.60
N SER A 249 21.61 3.94 -22.83
CA SER A 249 22.38 4.95 -23.58
C SER A 249 21.54 6.00 -24.31
N GLY A 250 20.20 6.02 -24.06
CA GLY A 250 19.25 6.95 -24.67
C GLY A 250 19.24 8.36 -24.05
#